data_c526ef8b571152c1eccae50cea795f1d
#
_entry.id   c526ef8b571152c1eccae50cea795f1d
#
_cell.length_a   1.000
_cell.length_b   1.000
_cell.length_c   1.000
_cell.angle_alpha   90.00
_cell.angle_beta   90.00
_cell.angle_gamma   90.00
#
_symmetry.space_group_name_H-M   'P 1'
#
loop_
_entity.id
_entity.type
_entity.pdbx_description
1 polymer ?
#
loop_
_entity_poly.entity_id
_entity_poly.type
_entity_poly.pdbx_seq_one_letter_code
_entity_poly.pdbx_strand_id
1 'polypeptide(L)'
;MKILVSNDDGYQSPGLIVLAEALTTLGEVVVVAPERDRSGASNSLTLDRPLRAKRMPNGFIQVDGTPTDCVHLALTGLPSIEPDIVVSGINHGPNLGDDVLYSGTVAAATEGRFLGLPSIAVSMASHAPQHLDTAARVAVHLVDRLREQPLESSIILNVNVPDRPYDELQGFKATRLGHRHKAEPIVEARDPRGQLIYWIGPAGPEQDAGPGTDFEAVRSGFVSITPLQVDLTRHSALESLGSWLTGCP
;
A
#
# COMPACT_ATOMS: atom_id res chain seq x y z
N MET A 1 10.25 -4.01 19.72
CA MET A 1 10.01 -4.22 18.28
C MET A 1 10.48 -3.00 17.54
N LYS A 2 11.11 -3.16 16.36
CA LYS A 2 11.51 -2.07 15.46
C LYS A 2 10.60 -2.09 14.24
N ILE A 3 9.99 -0.97 13.89
CA ILE A 3 8.98 -0.84 12.85
C ILE A 3 9.51 0.09 11.76
N LEU A 4 9.60 -0.40 10.52
CA LEU A 4 9.86 0.45 9.36
C LEU A 4 8.54 0.99 8.82
N VAL A 5 8.45 2.33 8.72
CA VAL A 5 7.26 3.01 8.19
C VAL A 5 7.63 3.69 6.88
N SER A 6 6.79 3.52 5.85
CA SER A 6 6.92 4.17 4.55
C SER A 6 5.54 4.57 4.02
N ASN A 7 5.49 5.22 2.85
CA ASN A 7 4.26 5.58 2.13
C ASN A 7 4.56 5.95 0.68
N ASP A 8 3.55 6.38 -0.07
CA ASP A 8 3.69 6.98 -1.40
C ASP A 8 3.28 8.46 -1.46
N ASP A 9 2.55 8.99 -0.47
CA ASP A 9 2.19 10.41 -0.40
C ASP A 9 3.36 11.35 -0.07
N GLY A 10 4.52 10.78 0.32
CA GLY A 10 5.73 11.51 0.68
C GLY A 10 5.93 11.71 2.20
N TYR A 11 7.20 12.00 2.58
CA TYR A 11 7.62 12.03 4.00
C TYR A 11 6.93 13.11 4.87
N GLN A 12 6.28 14.09 4.27
CA GLN A 12 5.56 15.17 4.97
C GLN A 12 4.05 14.91 5.05
N SER A 13 3.55 13.80 4.51
CA SER A 13 2.11 13.56 4.49
C SER A 13 1.55 13.39 5.91
N PRO A 14 0.38 13.97 6.19
CA PRO A 14 -0.26 13.83 7.50
C PRO A 14 -0.50 12.37 7.90
N GLY A 15 -0.88 11.51 6.94
CA GLY A 15 -1.11 10.09 7.16
C GLY A 15 0.13 9.36 7.68
N LEU A 16 1.31 9.65 7.08
CA LEU A 16 2.58 9.06 7.51
C LEU A 16 2.95 9.51 8.93
N ILE A 17 2.79 10.80 9.22
CA ILE A 17 3.14 11.38 10.53
C ILE A 17 2.29 10.75 11.63
N VAL A 18 0.96 10.73 11.44
CA VAL A 18 0.01 10.16 12.42
C VAL A 18 0.27 8.66 12.63
N LEU A 19 0.57 7.92 11.55
CA LEU A 19 0.90 6.50 11.63
C LEU A 19 2.20 6.28 12.44
N ALA A 20 3.25 7.00 12.10
CA ALA A 20 4.54 6.87 12.76
C ALA A 20 4.44 7.19 14.26
N GLU A 21 3.75 8.27 14.62
CA GLU A 21 3.51 8.65 16.03
C GLU A 21 2.76 7.56 16.78
N ALA A 22 1.66 7.04 16.23
CA ALA A 22 0.85 6.01 16.87
C ALA A 22 1.63 4.71 17.12
N LEU A 23 2.44 4.28 16.14
CA LEU A 23 3.23 3.05 16.23
C LEU A 23 4.38 3.12 17.27
N THR A 24 4.78 4.32 17.73
CA THR A 24 5.77 4.45 18.81
C THR A 24 5.33 3.78 20.12
N THR A 25 4.03 3.57 20.30
CA THR A 25 3.48 2.82 21.45
C THR A 25 3.89 1.36 21.48
N LEU A 26 4.28 0.79 20.34
CA LEU A 26 4.66 -0.62 20.17
C LEU A 26 6.18 -0.82 20.10
N GLY A 27 6.95 0.21 19.82
CA GLY A 27 8.41 0.09 19.74
C GLY A 27 9.12 1.24 19.06
N GLU A 28 10.35 1.00 18.63
CA GLU A 28 11.15 1.94 17.86
C GLU A 28 10.59 2.07 16.44
N VAL A 29 10.34 3.30 16.00
CA VAL A 29 9.84 3.59 14.64
C VAL A 29 10.93 4.27 13.83
N VAL A 30 11.21 3.72 12.66
CA VAL A 30 12.08 4.31 11.65
C VAL A 30 11.25 4.64 10.43
N VAL A 31 11.28 5.91 9.99
CA VAL A 31 10.53 6.36 8.81
C VAL A 31 11.50 6.57 7.65
N VAL A 32 11.24 5.88 6.54
CA VAL A 32 11.93 6.07 5.26
C VAL A 32 10.88 6.19 4.16
N ALA A 33 10.75 7.37 3.57
CA ALA A 33 9.66 7.69 2.66
C ALA A 33 10.12 8.59 1.50
N PRO A 34 9.37 8.61 0.38
CA PRO A 34 9.68 9.46 -0.76
C PRO A 34 9.73 10.95 -0.40
N GLU A 35 10.57 11.72 -1.10
CA GLU A 35 10.67 13.18 -0.92
C GLU A 35 9.38 13.93 -1.25
N ARG A 36 8.52 13.33 -2.09
CA ARG A 36 7.27 13.90 -2.60
C ARG A 36 6.28 12.78 -2.91
N ASP A 37 5.06 13.15 -3.27
CA ASP A 37 4.03 12.24 -3.75
C ASP A 37 4.52 11.43 -4.98
N ARG A 38 4.31 10.11 -4.90
CA ARG A 38 4.63 9.08 -5.88
C ARG A 38 3.42 8.18 -6.16
N SER A 39 2.22 8.72 -6.04
CA SER A 39 0.99 7.98 -6.35
C SER A 39 1.06 7.32 -7.73
N GLY A 40 0.60 6.08 -7.82
CA GLY A 40 0.65 5.31 -9.06
C GLY A 40 2.03 4.75 -9.42
N ALA A 41 3.04 4.83 -8.54
CA ALA A 41 4.38 4.32 -8.82
C ALA A 41 4.45 2.79 -8.93
N SER A 42 3.48 2.06 -8.36
CA SER A 42 3.50 0.60 -8.35
C SER A 42 4.81 0.02 -7.75
N ASN A 43 5.15 -1.22 -8.06
CA ASN A 43 6.37 -1.91 -7.60
C ASN A 43 7.62 -1.51 -8.42
N SER A 44 7.78 -0.24 -8.77
CA SER A 44 8.91 0.20 -9.59
C SER A 44 10.15 0.49 -8.75
N LEU A 45 11.32 0.05 -9.27
CA LEU A 45 12.65 0.37 -8.76
C LEU A 45 13.32 1.42 -9.65
N THR A 46 14.05 2.36 -9.05
CA THR A 46 14.87 3.34 -9.77
C THR A 46 16.23 2.73 -10.11
N LEU A 47 16.41 2.28 -11.36
CA LEU A 47 17.62 1.62 -11.83
C LEU A 47 18.48 2.49 -12.78
N ASP A 48 17.98 3.62 -13.21
CA ASP A 48 18.60 4.52 -14.20
C ASP A 48 19.48 5.62 -13.58
N ARG A 49 19.43 5.79 -12.26
CA ARG A 49 20.18 6.79 -11.51
C ARG A 49 20.44 6.36 -10.07
N PRO A 50 21.43 6.95 -9.37
CA PRO A 50 21.61 6.70 -7.94
C PRO A 50 20.50 7.36 -7.13
N LEU A 51 20.12 6.74 -6.00
CA LEU A 51 19.23 7.27 -5.00
C LEU A 51 19.98 8.14 -3.99
N ARG A 52 19.33 9.17 -3.48
CA ARG A 52 19.81 10.01 -2.38
C ARG A 52 18.86 9.90 -1.20
N ALA A 53 19.43 9.57 -0.04
CA ALA A 53 18.73 9.57 1.23
C ALA A 53 19.21 10.73 2.10
N LYS A 54 18.28 11.45 2.74
CA LYS A 54 18.61 12.59 3.62
C LYS A 54 17.78 12.48 4.90
N ARG A 55 18.47 12.54 6.05
CA ARG A 55 17.79 12.64 7.35
C ARG A 55 17.27 14.06 7.56
N MET A 56 15.99 14.16 7.88
CA MET A 56 15.27 15.40 8.09
C MET A 56 15.29 15.81 9.58
N PRO A 57 15.00 17.09 9.92
CA PRO A 57 15.01 17.55 11.32
C PRO A 57 14.07 16.78 12.25
N ASN A 58 12.97 16.25 11.75
CA ASN A 58 12.03 15.38 12.48
C ASN A 58 12.52 13.94 12.66
N GLY A 59 13.73 13.62 12.20
CA GLY A 59 14.32 12.29 12.29
C GLY A 59 13.96 11.36 11.12
N PHE A 60 12.99 11.70 10.29
CA PHE A 60 12.60 10.93 9.10
C PHE A 60 13.70 10.94 8.04
N ILE A 61 13.77 9.88 7.26
CA ILE A 61 14.69 9.79 6.12
C ILE A 61 13.85 9.92 4.84
N GLN A 62 14.08 11.04 4.11
CA GLN A 62 13.51 11.20 2.78
C GLN A 62 14.42 10.57 1.73
N VAL A 63 13.81 10.00 0.67
CA VAL A 63 14.52 9.42 -0.47
C VAL A 63 13.96 10.01 -1.77
N ASP A 64 14.83 10.34 -2.74
CA ASP A 64 14.43 10.81 -4.07
C ASP A 64 13.99 9.68 -5.00
N GLY A 65 13.34 8.65 -4.45
CA GLY A 65 12.94 7.41 -5.09
C GLY A 65 11.44 7.12 -5.01
N THR A 66 11.08 5.90 -5.37
CA THR A 66 9.74 5.33 -5.23
C THR A 66 9.51 4.81 -3.81
N PRO A 67 8.28 4.46 -3.41
CA PRO A 67 8.02 3.76 -2.15
C PRO A 67 8.79 2.44 -2.02
N THR A 68 8.89 1.67 -3.11
CA THR A 68 9.68 0.44 -3.19
C THR A 68 11.16 0.72 -2.92
N ASP A 69 11.74 1.77 -3.57
CA ASP A 69 13.13 2.18 -3.34
C ASP A 69 13.39 2.53 -1.87
N CYS A 70 12.43 3.20 -1.21
CA CYS A 70 12.55 3.59 0.19
C CYS A 70 12.70 2.39 1.11
N VAL A 71 11.83 1.40 0.96
CA VAL A 71 11.87 0.16 1.75
C VAL A 71 13.11 -0.66 1.40
N HIS A 72 13.41 -0.83 0.11
CA HIS A 72 14.60 -1.56 -0.35
C HIS A 72 15.87 -0.97 0.23
N LEU A 73 16.05 0.35 0.10
CA LEU A 73 17.21 1.07 0.61
C LEU A 73 17.32 0.97 2.14
N ALA A 74 16.18 1.08 2.85
CA ALA A 74 16.15 0.96 4.30
C ALA A 74 16.66 -0.40 4.78
N LEU A 75 16.27 -1.48 4.10
CA LEU A 75 16.57 -2.85 4.53
C LEU A 75 17.93 -3.37 4.03
N THR A 76 18.41 -2.85 2.90
CA THR A 76 19.64 -3.39 2.27
C THR A 76 20.81 -2.42 2.25
N GLY A 77 20.54 -1.12 2.39
CA GLY A 77 21.55 -0.07 2.16
C GLY A 77 21.82 0.86 3.35
N LEU A 78 20.87 1.01 4.28
CA LEU A 78 21.06 1.88 5.43
C LEU A 78 21.51 1.06 6.64
N PRO A 79 22.77 1.20 7.09
CA PRO A 79 23.26 0.45 8.23
C PRO A 79 22.44 0.77 9.49
N SER A 80 22.20 -0.20 10.34
CA SER A 80 21.45 -0.13 11.60
C SER A 80 19.92 -0.11 11.48
N ILE A 81 19.33 -0.24 10.30
CA ILE A 81 17.90 -0.45 10.16
C ILE A 81 17.64 -1.96 9.99
N GLU A 82 17.25 -2.60 11.06
CA GLU A 82 16.87 -4.02 11.10
C GLU A 82 15.46 -4.11 11.71
N PRO A 83 14.41 -3.85 10.93
CA PRO A 83 13.05 -3.86 11.43
C PRO A 83 12.49 -5.27 11.54
N ASP A 84 11.50 -5.42 12.43
CA ASP A 84 10.74 -6.65 12.61
C ASP A 84 9.51 -6.70 11.67
N ILE A 85 9.05 -5.54 11.18
CA ILE A 85 7.85 -5.38 10.37
C ILE A 85 7.93 -4.12 9.50
N VAL A 86 7.28 -4.15 8.33
CA VAL A 86 7.06 -2.98 7.47
C VAL A 86 5.59 -2.57 7.53
N VAL A 87 5.33 -1.28 7.81
CA VAL A 87 3.99 -0.69 7.76
C VAL A 87 4.00 0.48 6.79
N SER A 88 3.23 0.37 5.72
CA SER A 88 3.11 1.40 4.69
C SER A 88 1.78 2.16 4.81
N GLY A 89 1.81 3.46 4.78
CA GLY A 89 0.62 4.33 4.85
C GLY A 89 0.80 5.50 5.82
N ILE A 90 -0.29 6.12 6.26
CA ILE A 90 -1.69 5.92 5.86
C ILE A 90 -1.92 6.62 4.53
N ASN A 91 -2.31 5.89 3.52
CA ASN A 91 -2.60 6.43 2.20
C ASN A 91 -3.87 7.30 2.20
N HIS A 92 -3.84 8.43 1.48
CA HIS A 92 -5.00 9.26 1.24
C HIS A 92 -5.77 8.73 0.02
N GLY A 93 -6.73 7.89 0.25
CA GLY A 93 -7.53 7.19 -0.74
C GLY A 93 -7.48 5.69 -0.56
N PRO A 94 -8.52 4.97 -0.98
CA PRO A 94 -8.58 3.52 -0.88
C PRO A 94 -7.64 2.84 -1.88
N ASN A 95 -7.16 1.66 -1.50
CA ASN A 95 -6.49 0.71 -2.39
C ASN A 95 -7.34 -0.56 -2.44
N LEU A 96 -8.40 -0.54 -3.26
CA LEU A 96 -9.42 -1.57 -3.37
C LEU A 96 -9.40 -2.23 -4.75
N GLY A 97 -9.72 -3.52 -4.80
CA GLY A 97 -9.81 -4.27 -6.04
C GLY A 97 -8.52 -4.18 -6.86
N ASP A 98 -8.67 -3.90 -8.16
CA ASP A 98 -7.54 -3.83 -9.10
C ASP A 98 -6.59 -2.65 -8.83
N ASP A 99 -7.01 -1.66 -8.05
CA ASP A 99 -6.19 -0.48 -7.72
C ASP A 99 -4.91 -0.88 -6.98
N VAL A 100 -4.90 -2.01 -6.26
CA VAL A 100 -3.72 -2.55 -5.55
C VAL A 100 -2.51 -2.76 -6.46
N LEU A 101 -2.73 -3.03 -7.77
CA LEU A 101 -1.66 -3.24 -8.75
C LEU A 101 -0.86 -1.97 -9.05
N TYR A 102 -1.47 -0.80 -8.86
CA TYR A 102 -0.86 0.50 -9.13
C TYR A 102 -0.42 1.24 -7.85
N SER A 103 -0.82 0.74 -6.69
CA SER A 103 -0.60 1.38 -5.39
C SER A 103 0.87 1.37 -4.98
N GLY A 104 1.42 2.56 -4.71
CA GLY A 104 2.74 2.71 -4.11
C GLY A 104 2.75 2.29 -2.64
N THR A 105 1.64 2.49 -1.92
CA THR A 105 1.47 2.04 -0.53
C THR A 105 1.55 0.52 -0.43
N VAL A 106 0.83 -0.21 -1.30
CA VAL A 106 0.89 -1.68 -1.37
C VAL A 106 2.27 -2.13 -1.84
N ALA A 107 2.90 -1.41 -2.78
CA ALA A 107 4.23 -1.72 -3.29
C ALA A 107 5.31 -1.67 -2.19
N ALA A 108 5.27 -0.66 -1.30
CA ALA A 108 6.20 -0.59 -0.17
C ALA A 108 6.04 -1.78 0.80
N ALA A 109 4.80 -2.19 1.08
CA ALA A 109 4.54 -3.39 1.88
C ALA A 109 5.00 -4.67 1.17
N THR A 110 4.81 -4.74 -0.16
CA THR A 110 5.27 -5.86 -1.00
C THR A 110 6.78 -6.00 -0.94
N GLU A 111 7.53 -4.90 -0.99
CA GLU A 111 9.00 -4.91 -0.89
C GLU A 111 9.46 -5.44 0.48
N GLY A 112 8.81 -5.04 1.57
CA GLY A 112 9.09 -5.58 2.90
C GLY A 112 8.92 -7.10 2.95
N ARG A 113 7.85 -7.61 2.35
CA ARG A 113 7.59 -9.05 2.24
C ARG A 113 8.65 -9.78 1.41
N PHE A 114 9.09 -9.21 0.28
CA PHE A 114 10.16 -9.82 -0.54
C PHE A 114 11.47 -10.00 0.25
N LEU A 115 11.72 -9.09 1.19
CA LEU A 115 12.89 -9.14 2.07
C LEU A 115 12.63 -9.95 3.36
N GLY A 116 11.52 -10.69 3.42
CA GLY A 116 11.22 -11.68 4.45
C GLY A 116 10.51 -11.14 5.69
N LEU A 117 9.99 -9.91 5.64
CA LEU A 117 9.33 -9.29 6.79
C LEU A 117 7.81 -9.33 6.69
N PRO A 118 7.08 -9.48 7.81
CA PRO A 118 5.65 -9.20 7.85
C PRO A 118 5.37 -7.78 7.36
N SER A 119 4.30 -7.60 6.60
CA SER A 119 4.05 -6.30 5.96
C SER A 119 2.56 -5.94 5.93
N ILE A 120 2.27 -4.68 6.22
CA ILE A 120 0.91 -4.12 6.21
C ILE A 120 0.89 -2.87 5.35
N ALA A 121 -0.08 -2.77 4.44
CA ALA A 121 -0.44 -1.54 3.74
C ALA A 121 -1.74 -1.00 4.33
N VAL A 122 -1.76 0.26 4.77
CA VAL A 122 -2.91 0.91 5.42
C VAL A 122 -3.37 2.09 4.59
N SER A 123 -4.64 2.09 4.22
CA SER A 123 -5.28 3.13 3.42
C SER A 123 -6.54 3.64 4.09
N MET A 124 -6.72 4.96 4.10
CA MET A 124 -7.99 5.58 4.45
C MET A 124 -8.89 5.61 3.23
N ALA A 125 -10.11 5.11 3.35
CA ALA A 125 -11.05 5.04 2.23
C ALA A 125 -11.71 6.40 1.92
N SER A 126 -10.88 7.45 1.84
CA SER A 126 -11.28 8.82 1.55
C SER A 126 -10.11 9.60 0.96
N HIS A 127 -10.32 10.35 -0.13
CA HIS A 127 -9.32 11.25 -0.69
C HIS A 127 -9.17 12.57 0.10
N ALA A 128 -10.08 12.84 1.02
CA ALA A 128 -10.03 13.98 1.95
C ALA A 128 -10.29 13.50 3.38
N PRO A 129 -9.38 12.68 3.96
CA PRO A 129 -9.61 12.00 5.22
C PRO A 129 -9.78 12.97 6.39
N GLN A 130 -10.76 12.67 7.26
CA GLN A 130 -11.04 13.42 8.48
C GLN A 130 -10.60 12.65 9.74
N HIS A 131 -10.42 11.31 9.65
CA HIS A 131 -10.20 10.44 10.80
C HIS A 131 -8.94 9.58 10.63
N LEU A 132 -7.79 10.21 10.32
CA LEU A 132 -6.50 9.51 10.18
C LEU A 132 -6.09 8.77 11.47
N ASP A 133 -6.48 9.29 12.63
CA ASP A 133 -6.30 8.66 13.93
C ASP A 133 -7.00 7.30 14.03
N THR A 134 -8.17 7.16 13.40
CA THR A 134 -8.88 5.88 13.30
C THR A 134 -8.04 4.83 12.56
N ALA A 135 -7.47 5.19 11.41
CA ALA A 135 -6.61 4.26 10.65
C ALA A 135 -5.31 3.94 11.39
N ALA A 136 -4.75 4.91 12.11
CA ALA A 136 -3.57 4.70 12.94
C ALA A 136 -3.87 3.73 14.11
N ARG A 137 -5.00 3.87 14.79
CA ARG A 137 -5.44 2.92 15.84
C ARG A 137 -5.65 1.51 15.28
N VAL A 138 -6.24 1.40 14.07
CA VAL A 138 -6.37 0.11 13.37
C VAL A 138 -5.00 -0.50 13.10
N ALA A 139 -4.04 0.29 12.59
CA ALA A 139 -2.68 -0.18 12.33
C ALA A 139 -1.99 -0.68 13.60
N VAL A 140 -2.06 0.09 14.69
CA VAL A 140 -1.51 -0.32 16.01
C VAL A 140 -2.11 -1.66 16.45
N HIS A 141 -3.44 -1.80 16.39
CA HIS A 141 -4.12 -3.03 16.75
C HIS A 141 -3.64 -4.24 15.94
N LEU A 142 -3.49 -4.07 14.61
CA LEU A 142 -3.06 -5.16 13.73
C LEU A 142 -1.58 -5.52 13.92
N VAL A 143 -0.70 -4.54 14.12
CA VAL A 143 0.72 -4.79 14.40
C VAL A 143 0.89 -5.50 15.74
N ASP A 144 0.17 -5.08 16.77
CA ASP A 144 0.19 -5.74 18.08
C ASP A 144 -0.30 -7.19 17.98
N ARG A 145 -1.38 -7.42 17.23
CA ARG A 145 -1.90 -8.76 17.00
C ARG A 145 -0.95 -9.66 16.21
N LEU A 146 -0.26 -9.13 15.19
CA LEU A 146 0.78 -9.88 14.44
C LEU A 146 1.97 -10.25 15.34
N ARG A 147 2.31 -9.39 16.32
CA ARG A 147 3.36 -9.68 17.30
C ARG A 147 2.96 -10.85 18.20
N GLU A 148 1.70 -10.91 18.65
CA GLU A 148 1.18 -11.96 19.51
C GLU A 148 0.87 -13.27 18.78
N GLN A 149 0.33 -13.15 17.55
CA GLN A 149 -0.12 -14.25 16.71
C GLN A 149 0.36 -14.04 15.27
N PRO A 150 1.62 -14.40 14.97
CA PRO A 150 2.18 -14.21 13.64
C PRO A 150 1.39 -14.97 12.56
N LEU A 151 1.18 -14.34 11.43
CA LEU A 151 0.70 -14.97 10.19
C LEU A 151 1.88 -15.50 9.37
N GLU A 152 1.59 -16.28 8.33
CA GLU A 152 2.60 -16.70 7.38
C GLU A 152 3.34 -15.48 6.79
N SER A 153 4.67 -15.53 6.73
CA SER A 153 5.51 -14.43 6.22
C SER A 153 5.29 -14.13 4.73
N SER A 154 4.57 -15.00 4.01
CA SER A 154 4.20 -14.81 2.61
C SER A 154 3.02 -13.84 2.39
N ILE A 155 2.30 -13.49 3.45
CA ILE A 155 1.08 -12.69 3.38
C ILE A 155 1.40 -11.21 3.59
N ILE A 156 0.83 -10.36 2.74
CA ILE A 156 0.76 -8.91 2.92
C ILE A 156 -0.67 -8.58 3.32
N LEU A 157 -0.86 -7.80 4.38
CA LEU A 157 -2.19 -7.32 4.74
C LEU A 157 -2.48 -5.99 4.06
N ASN A 158 -3.43 -5.98 3.12
CA ASN A 158 -3.98 -4.75 2.55
C ASN A 158 -5.20 -4.32 3.36
N VAL A 159 -5.07 -3.20 4.06
CA VAL A 159 -6.05 -2.71 5.03
C VAL A 159 -6.66 -1.42 4.52
N ASN A 160 -7.97 -1.41 4.35
CA ASN A 160 -8.74 -0.22 3.99
C ASN A 160 -9.70 0.14 5.13
N VAL A 161 -9.57 1.37 5.64
CA VAL A 161 -10.31 1.85 6.81
C VAL A 161 -11.34 2.88 6.38
N PRO A 162 -12.63 2.69 6.71
CA PRO A 162 -13.67 3.71 6.48
C PRO A 162 -13.35 5.02 7.21
N ASP A 163 -13.52 6.17 6.55
CA ASP A 163 -13.27 7.49 7.13
C ASP A 163 -14.39 7.91 8.09
N ARG A 164 -14.30 7.40 9.32
CA ARG A 164 -15.24 7.66 10.43
C ARG A 164 -14.54 7.53 11.78
N PRO A 165 -15.13 8.03 12.86
CA PRO A 165 -14.63 7.79 14.21
C PRO A 165 -14.47 6.30 14.51
N TYR A 166 -13.42 5.94 15.26
CA TYR A 166 -13.09 4.54 15.54
C TYR A 166 -14.25 3.75 16.16
N ASP A 167 -15.00 4.39 17.06
CA ASP A 167 -16.10 3.74 17.78
C ASP A 167 -17.36 3.55 16.90
N GLU A 168 -17.38 4.12 15.69
CA GLU A 168 -18.41 3.94 14.67
C GLU A 168 -18.08 2.87 13.65
N LEU A 169 -16.86 2.29 13.71
CA LEU A 169 -16.50 1.16 12.89
C LEU A 169 -17.37 -0.05 13.24
N GLN A 170 -17.81 -0.78 12.22
CA GLN A 170 -18.62 -1.99 12.41
C GLN A 170 -17.79 -3.22 12.76
N GLY A 171 -16.46 -3.07 12.90
CA GLY A 171 -15.51 -4.13 13.18
C GLY A 171 -14.59 -4.43 11.99
N PHE A 172 -14.02 -5.62 11.94
CA PHE A 172 -13.02 -6.04 10.96
C PHE A 172 -13.57 -7.21 10.13
N LYS A 173 -13.31 -7.19 8.80
CA LYS A 173 -13.65 -8.29 7.89
C LYS A 173 -12.44 -8.75 7.10
N ALA A 174 -12.21 -10.06 7.07
CA ALA A 174 -11.36 -10.66 6.05
C ALA A 174 -12.09 -10.62 4.70
N THR A 175 -11.44 -10.09 3.69
CA THR A 175 -12.04 -9.81 2.39
C THR A 175 -11.21 -10.40 1.25
N ARG A 176 -11.81 -10.50 0.09
CA ARG A 176 -11.13 -10.66 -1.19
C ARG A 176 -11.13 -9.35 -1.96
N LEU A 177 -10.23 -9.19 -2.91
CA LEU A 177 -10.30 -8.07 -3.85
C LEU A 177 -11.56 -8.17 -4.69
N GLY A 178 -12.24 -7.05 -4.87
CA GLY A 178 -13.24 -6.87 -5.91
C GLY A 178 -12.60 -6.51 -7.24
N HIS A 179 -13.43 -6.08 -8.22
CA HIS A 179 -12.96 -5.62 -9.53
C HIS A 179 -13.66 -4.31 -9.92
N ARG A 180 -12.93 -3.50 -10.71
CA ARG A 180 -13.51 -2.34 -11.41
C ARG A 180 -13.77 -2.68 -12.87
N HIS A 181 -14.62 -1.89 -13.51
CA HIS A 181 -14.72 -1.84 -14.96
C HIS A 181 -13.43 -1.23 -15.57
N LYS A 182 -13.40 -1.20 -16.90
CA LYS A 182 -12.36 -0.46 -17.63
C LYS A 182 -12.24 0.96 -17.05
N ALA A 183 -11.00 1.45 -17.00
CA ALA A 183 -10.76 2.85 -16.69
C ALA A 183 -11.58 3.76 -17.61
N GLU A 184 -12.01 4.91 -17.10
CA GLU A 184 -12.64 5.94 -17.91
C GLU A 184 -11.70 6.40 -19.02
N PRO A 185 -12.24 6.89 -20.17
CA PRO A 185 -11.41 7.38 -21.25
C PRO A 185 -10.43 8.45 -20.79
N ILE A 186 -9.30 8.53 -21.48
CA ILE A 186 -8.35 9.62 -21.29
C ILE A 186 -9.03 10.98 -21.51
N VAL A 187 -8.63 11.96 -20.73
CA VAL A 187 -9.10 13.35 -20.87
C VAL A 187 -8.11 14.13 -21.72
N GLU A 188 -8.54 14.55 -22.90
CA GLU A 188 -7.76 15.42 -23.77
C GLU A 188 -7.85 16.88 -23.30
N ALA A 189 -6.73 17.59 -23.25
CA ALA A 189 -6.66 18.99 -22.90
C ALA A 189 -5.56 19.70 -23.73
N ARG A 190 -5.43 21.01 -23.59
CA ARG A 190 -4.32 21.76 -24.16
C ARG A 190 -3.54 22.49 -23.09
N ASP A 191 -2.23 22.49 -23.22
CA ASP A 191 -1.35 23.26 -22.35
C ASP A 191 -1.45 24.76 -22.65
N PRO A 192 -0.86 25.67 -21.82
CA PRO A 192 -0.88 27.11 -22.07
C PRO A 192 -0.24 27.56 -23.40
N ARG A 193 0.53 26.68 -24.06
CA ARG A 193 1.14 26.91 -25.38
C ARG A 193 0.32 26.31 -26.52
N GLY A 194 -0.88 25.75 -26.23
CA GLY A 194 -1.79 25.16 -27.21
C GLY A 194 -1.42 23.73 -27.62
N GLN A 195 -0.40 23.11 -27.03
CA GLN A 195 -0.04 21.74 -27.32
C GLN A 195 -1.05 20.78 -26.72
N LEU A 196 -1.35 19.69 -27.44
CA LEU A 196 -2.26 18.65 -26.99
C LEU A 196 -1.62 17.85 -25.86
N ILE A 197 -2.33 17.68 -24.76
CA ILE A 197 -1.93 16.88 -23.61
C ILE A 197 -3.06 15.93 -23.21
N TYR A 198 -2.71 14.84 -22.52
CA TYR A 198 -3.65 13.80 -22.13
C TYR A 198 -3.50 13.49 -20.64
N TRP A 199 -4.62 13.38 -19.95
CA TRP A 199 -4.70 12.87 -18.61
C TRP A 199 -5.25 11.45 -18.62
N ILE A 200 -4.67 10.57 -17.80
CA ILE A 200 -5.27 9.27 -17.54
C ILE A 200 -6.59 9.52 -16.80
N GLY A 201 -7.67 8.94 -17.31
CA GLY A 201 -8.99 9.06 -16.71
C GLY A 201 -9.04 8.40 -15.32
N PRO A 202 -10.08 8.72 -14.54
CA PRO A 202 -10.28 8.09 -13.23
C PRO A 202 -10.51 6.58 -13.37
N ALA A 203 -10.35 5.86 -12.27
CA ALA A 203 -10.72 4.46 -12.21
C ALA A 203 -12.20 4.29 -12.57
N GLY A 204 -12.53 3.26 -13.34
CA GLY A 204 -13.92 2.96 -13.70
C GLY A 204 -14.78 2.55 -12.50
N PRO A 205 -16.09 2.50 -12.66
CA PRO A 205 -17.01 2.10 -11.60
C PRO A 205 -16.74 0.67 -11.13
N GLU A 206 -17.21 0.35 -9.93
CA GLU A 206 -17.14 -0.99 -9.36
C GLU A 206 -17.92 -1.98 -10.25
N GLN A 207 -17.32 -3.13 -10.55
CA GLN A 207 -17.94 -4.23 -11.30
C GLN A 207 -18.27 -5.41 -10.40
N ASP A 208 -17.29 -5.88 -9.60
CA ASP A 208 -17.49 -6.87 -8.56
C ASP A 208 -17.25 -6.19 -7.20
N ALA A 209 -18.33 -5.74 -6.60
CA ALA A 209 -18.37 -5.10 -5.30
C ALA A 209 -19.43 -5.73 -4.38
N GLY A 210 -19.72 -7.01 -4.65
CA GLY A 210 -20.69 -7.83 -3.92
C GLY A 210 -20.17 -8.35 -2.58
N PRO A 211 -20.94 -9.24 -1.94
CA PRO A 211 -20.58 -9.80 -0.63
C PRO A 211 -19.17 -10.42 -0.59
N GLY A 212 -18.45 -10.14 0.48
CA GLY A 212 -17.09 -10.64 0.72
C GLY A 212 -15.98 -9.86 0.02
N THR A 213 -16.30 -8.83 -0.77
CA THR A 213 -15.30 -7.94 -1.36
C THR A 213 -14.85 -6.85 -0.39
N ASP A 214 -13.67 -6.31 -0.63
CA ASP A 214 -13.13 -5.14 0.04
C ASP A 214 -14.02 -3.89 -0.14
N PHE A 215 -14.61 -3.69 -1.32
CA PHE A 215 -15.58 -2.64 -1.60
C PHE A 215 -16.82 -2.73 -0.70
N GLU A 216 -17.41 -3.92 -0.58
CA GLU A 216 -18.60 -4.15 0.25
C GLU A 216 -18.30 -3.88 1.72
N ALA A 217 -17.18 -4.39 2.22
CA ALA A 217 -16.79 -4.23 3.61
C ALA A 217 -16.64 -2.76 3.98
N VAL A 218 -15.87 -1.98 3.19
CA VAL A 218 -15.65 -0.54 3.43
C VAL A 218 -16.97 0.24 3.36
N ARG A 219 -17.79 0.00 2.34
CA ARG A 219 -19.10 0.65 2.19
C ARG A 219 -20.03 0.37 3.37
N SER A 220 -19.97 -0.84 3.92
CA SER A 220 -20.74 -1.24 5.10
C SER A 220 -20.13 -0.79 6.42
N GLY A 221 -19.03 -0.03 6.41
CA GLY A 221 -18.40 0.52 7.61
C GLY A 221 -17.45 -0.41 8.34
N PHE A 222 -17.08 -1.54 7.75
CA PHE A 222 -16.07 -2.44 8.30
C PHE A 222 -14.68 -2.08 7.78
N VAL A 223 -13.67 -2.28 8.63
CA VAL A 223 -12.29 -2.33 8.17
C VAL A 223 -12.11 -3.56 7.29
N SER A 224 -11.73 -3.34 6.03
CA SER A 224 -11.41 -4.41 5.10
C SER A 224 -9.96 -4.84 5.28
N ILE A 225 -9.72 -6.14 5.43
CA ILE A 225 -8.39 -6.74 5.49
C ILE A 225 -8.30 -7.83 4.44
N THR A 226 -7.59 -7.54 3.35
CA THR A 226 -7.38 -8.48 2.26
C THR A 226 -5.97 -9.05 2.34
N PRO A 227 -5.80 -10.37 2.50
CA PRO A 227 -4.50 -11.01 2.40
C PRO A 227 -4.05 -11.03 0.93
N LEU A 228 -2.92 -10.40 0.62
CA LEU A 228 -2.33 -10.40 -0.70
C LEU A 228 -1.13 -11.34 -0.75
N GLN A 229 -0.88 -11.87 -1.93
CA GLN A 229 0.32 -12.64 -2.27
C GLN A 229 0.94 -12.11 -3.56
N VAL A 230 2.23 -12.33 -3.74
CA VAL A 230 2.96 -11.85 -4.93
C VAL A 230 3.11 -12.90 -6.01
N ASP A 231 2.75 -14.14 -5.76
CA ASP A 231 2.75 -15.17 -6.80
C ASP A 231 1.56 -14.94 -7.75
N LEU A 232 1.86 -14.41 -8.93
CA LEU A 232 0.90 -14.16 -10.00
C LEU A 232 0.63 -15.38 -10.86
N THR A 233 1.24 -16.53 -10.57
CA THR A 233 1.04 -17.77 -11.32
C THR A 233 -0.37 -18.29 -11.14
N ARG A 234 -1.10 -18.44 -12.22
CA ARG A 234 -2.37 -19.15 -12.19
C ARG A 234 -2.14 -20.67 -12.16
N HIS A 235 -1.82 -21.19 -10.98
CA HIS A 235 -1.49 -22.62 -10.78
C HIS A 235 -2.54 -23.57 -11.35
N SER A 236 -3.84 -23.23 -11.23
CA SER A 236 -4.92 -24.05 -11.78
C SER A 236 -4.96 -24.12 -13.30
N ALA A 237 -4.18 -23.31 -14.01
CA ALA A 237 -4.12 -23.31 -15.48
C ALA A 237 -2.89 -24.05 -16.03
N LEU A 238 -1.94 -24.48 -15.20
CA LEU A 238 -0.69 -25.09 -15.66
C LEU A 238 -0.91 -26.37 -16.45
N GLU A 239 -1.80 -27.25 -15.98
CA GLU A 239 -2.09 -28.53 -16.66
C GLU A 239 -2.74 -28.30 -18.04
N SER A 240 -3.72 -27.40 -18.12
CA SER A 240 -4.38 -27.08 -19.40
C SER A 240 -3.45 -26.40 -20.37
N LEU A 241 -2.55 -25.51 -19.88
CA LEU A 241 -1.53 -24.87 -20.69
C LEU A 241 -0.50 -25.91 -21.18
N GLY A 242 -0.07 -26.83 -20.31
CA GLY A 242 0.82 -27.93 -20.69
C GLY A 242 0.24 -28.80 -21.81
N SER A 243 -1.06 -29.13 -21.70
CA SER A 243 -1.76 -29.86 -22.75
C SER A 243 -1.84 -29.08 -24.06
N TRP A 244 -2.10 -27.77 -24.00
CA TRP A 244 -2.14 -26.90 -25.19
C TRP A 244 -0.78 -26.78 -25.88
N LEU A 245 0.33 -26.84 -25.12
CA LEU A 245 1.69 -26.80 -25.65
C LEU A 245 2.15 -28.11 -26.29
N THR A 246 1.38 -29.21 -26.15
CA THR A 246 1.72 -30.51 -26.74
C THR A 246 1.76 -30.39 -28.26
N GLY A 247 2.91 -30.66 -28.87
CA GLY A 247 3.14 -30.52 -30.33
C GLY A 247 3.73 -29.18 -30.75
N CYS A 248 4.00 -28.25 -29.81
CA CYS A 248 4.86 -27.11 -30.11
C CYS A 248 6.32 -27.60 -30.32
N PRO A 249 7.09 -26.97 -31.25
CA PRO A 249 8.47 -27.35 -31.54
C PRO A 249 9.42 -27.06 -30.36
#